data_ebc5b8406b26b9220e1364aae7752bdb
#
_entry.id   ebc5b8406b26b9220e1364aae7752bdb
#
_cell.length_a   1.000
_cell.length_b   1.000
_cell.length_c   1.000
_cell.angle_alpha   90.00
_cell.angle_beta   90.00
_cell.angle_gamma   90.00
#
_symmetry.space_group_name_H-M   'P 1'
#
loop_
_entity.id
_entity.type
_entity.pdbx_description
1 polymer ?
#
loop_
_entity_poly.entity_id
_entity_poly.type
_entity_poly.pdbx_seq_one_letter_code
_entity_poly.pdbx_strand_id
1 'polypeptide(L)'
;MTSKLAGPENQTGAHAAEAIAEEAADEERVPSDGRDAMSRAQRKAWRERLNDRAARQALVGVVATLAGGTFWGFSGTCASFLFENYDIDTMWLTCMRQILAGATFLVVVLMLDRKRLFTLLTTPKHLKTLLMLAAFGVFFNQFFYLLAVRLTNAGTATVLQCLQLVLIMAYTCVTVRRLPRRRELAGLLLAFGGTYLIATGGDPTQLAIPPEGLAVGLIAAVGAACMSIIPTGILPIYGSSIVTGTAMFISGIVSSIFIQPWNNVPALDGVGWGALLVLIFVGSCLAYALYLQGVKDIGSVRASLLGTVEPVSATVTSALFLGT
;
A
#
# COMPACT_ATOMS: atom_id res chain seq x y z
N MET A 1 -0.60 -37.57 18.67
CA MET A 1 0.66 -36.93 18.20
C MET A 1 0.41 -36.20 16.89
N THR A 2 -0.47 -35.19 16.88
CA THR A 2 -0.85 -34.41 15.66
C THR A 2 -1.24 -32.98 16.10
N SER A 3 -0.25 -32.24 16.56
CA SER A 3 -0.45 -30.81 16.92
C SER A 3 0.87 -30.07 16.78
N LYS A 4 1.28 -29.82 15.51
CA LYS A 4 2.33 -28.85 15.18
C LYS A 4 2.43 -28.73 13.66
N LEU A 5 1.68 -27.86 13.02
CA LEU A 5 1.94 -27.28 11.71
C LEU A 5 0.85 -26.21 11.39
N ALA A 6 0.74 -25.19 12.26
CA ALA A 6 0.17 -23.91 11.87
C ALA A 6 1.37 -23.01 11.53
N GLY A 7 1.51 -22.62 10.26
CA GLY A 7 2.62 -21.79 9.81
C GLY A 7 2.51 -20.36 10.39
N PRO A 8 3.63 -19.62 10.47
CA PRO A 8 3.73 -18.33 11.17
C PRO A 8 2.82 -17.22 10.62
N GLU A 9 2.26 -17.36 9.42
CA GLU A 9 1.36 -16.36 8.82
C GLU A 9 -0.08 -16.38 9.36
N ASN A 10 -0.55 -17.51 9.88
CA ASN A 10 -1.85 -17.58 10.54
C ASN A 10 -1.79 -17.08 11.99
N GLN A 11 -0.59 -17.04 12.57
CA GLN A 11 -0.37 -16.57 13.94
C GLN A 11 -0.33 -15.03 13.99
N THR A 12 0.20 -14.33 12.97
CA THR A 12 0.27 -12.86 12.96
C THR A 12 -1.11 -12.20 12.85
N GLY A 13 -2.03 -12.76 12.07
CA GLY A 13 -3.40 -12.23 11.99
C GLY A 13 -4.25 -12.59 13.20
N ALA A 14 -4.06 -13.78 13.77
CA ALA A 14 -4.70 -14.22 15.01
C ALA A 14 -4.11 -13.48 16.22
N HIS A 15 -2.79 -13.33 16.30
CA HIS A 15 -2.13 -12.56 17.35
C HIS A 15 -2.39 -11.06 17.27
N ALA A 16 -2.60 -10.48 16.08
CA ALA A 16 -3.04 -9.08 15.98
C ALA A 16 -4.50 -8.92 16.41
N ALA A 17 -5.38 -9.87 16.08
CA ALA A 17 -6.75 -9.86 16.56
C ALA A 17 -6.85 -10.19 18.06
N GLU A 18 -6.00 -11.10 18.57
CA GLU A 18 -5.86 -11.40 19.98
C GLU A 18 -5.20 -10.23 20.74
N ALA A 19 -4.16 -9.59 20.20
CA ALA A 19 -3.54 -8.42 20.82
C ALA A 19 -4.50 -7.22 20.85
N ILE A 20 -5.32 -7.01 19.81
CA ILE A 20 -6.36 -5.97 19.81
C ILE A 20 -7.49 -6.33 20.79
N ALA A 21 -7.85 -7.62 20.89
CA ALA A 21 -8.81 -8.08 21.88
C ALA A 21 -8.22 -8.05 23.30
N GLU A 22 -6.92 -8.26 23.43
CA GLU A 22 -6.19 -8.23 24.71
C GLU A 22 -5.89 -6.77 25.14
N GLU A 23 -5.56 -5.87 24.22
CA GLU A 23 -5.38 -4.44 24.47
C GLU A 23 -6.73 -3.74 24.76
N ALA A 24 -7.81 -4.12 24.07
CA ALA A 24 -9.17 -3.70 24.41
C ALA A 24 -9.66 -4.32 25.74
N ALA A 25 -9.15 -5.50 26.09
CA ALA A 25 -9.40 -6.13 27.39
C ALA A 25 -8.52 -5.55 28.51
N ASP A 26 -7.37 -4.96 28.17
CA ASP A 26 -6.45 -4.32 29.14
C ASP A 26 -6.86 -2.87 29.46
N GLU A 27 -7.41 -2.12 28.51
CA GLU A 27 -7.97 -0.79 28.76
C GLU A 27 -9.28 -0.81 29.57
N GLU A 28 -9.98 -1.93 29.62
CA GLU A 28 -11.19 -2.14 30.45
C GLU A 28 -11.04 -3.34 31.40
N ARG A 29 -9.87 -3.58 31.95
CA ARG A 29 -9.70 -4.56 33.03
C ARG A 29 -10.51 -4.11 34.25
N VAL A 30 -11.76 -4.55 34.30
CA VAL A 30 -12.40 -4.79 35.59
C VAL A 30 -11.55 -5.87 36.26
N PRO A 31 -10.95 -5.62 37.45
CA PRO A 31 -10.19 -6.62 38.19
C PRO A 31 -10.98 -7.93 38.25
N SER A 32 -10.29 -9.06 38.20
CA SER A 32 -10.93 -10.39 38.23
C SER A 32 -11.97 -10.53 39.36
N ASP A 33 -11.75 -9.80 40.44
CA ASP A 33 -12.62 -9.64 41.62
C ASP A 33 -13.94 -8.92 41.32
N GLY A 34 -13.99 -8.04 40.32
CA GLY A 34 -15.23 -7.33 39.92
C GLY A 34 -16.12 -8.08 38.94
N ARG A 35 -15.62 -9.10 38.23
CA ARG A 35 -16.41 -9.86 37.27
C ARG A 35 -17.37 -10.84 37.92
N ASP A 36 -17.00 -11.40 39.05
CA ASP A 36 -17.85 -12.33 39.80
C ASP A 36 -18.98 -11.62 40.55
N ALA A 37 -18.84 -10.31 40.84
CA ALA A 37 -19.86 -9.48 41.48
C ALA A 37 -20.93 -8.94 40.50
N MET A 38 -20.70 -9.03 39.17
CA MET A 38 -21.65 -8.51 38.17
C MET A 38 -22.88 -9.45 38.03
N SER A 39 -24.06 -8.86 38.04
CA SER A 39 -25.32 -9.58 37.73
C SER A 39 -25.30 -10.10 36.26
N ARG A 40 -26.11 -11.12 35.96
CA ARG A 40 -26.25 -11.66 34.59
C ARG A 40 -26.68 -10.56 33.60
N ALA A 41 -27.51 -9.64 33.99
CA ALA A 41 -27.97 -8.50 33.15
C ALA A 41 -26.82 -7.53 32.85
N GLN A 42 -25.98 -7.20 33.85
CA GLN A 42 -24.81 -6.36 33.66
C GLN A 42 -23.78 -6.97 32.75
N ARG A 43 -23.52 -8.30 32.87
CA ARG A 43 -22.62 -9.05 31.96
C ARG A 43 -23.14 -9.07 30.52
N LYS A 44 -24.47 -9.18 30.34
CA LYS A 44 -25.08 -9.13 29.01
C LYS A 44 -24.92 -7.74 28.37
N ALA A 45 -25.27 -6.69 29.11
CA ALA A 45 -25.14 -5.31 28.64
C ALA A 45 -23.70 -4.91 28.37
N TRP A 46 -22.72 -5.41 29.13
CA TRP A 46 -21.31 -5.20 28.91
C TRP A 46 -20.82 -5.89 27.62
N ARG A 47 -21.22 -7.16 27.36
CA ARG A 47 -20.91 -7.85 26.11
C ARG A 47 -21.53 -7.17 24.88
N GLU A 48 -22.75 -6.67 24.99
CA GLU A 48 -23.41 -5.93 23.91
C GLU A 48 -22.62 -4.65 23.57
N ARG A 49 -22.19 -3.88 24.58
CA ARG A 49 -21.36 -2.69 24.36
C ARG A 49 -20.00 -3.00 23.71
N LEU A 50 -19.34 -4.09 24.11
CA LEU A 50 -18.09 -4.54 23.49
C LEU A 50 -18.29 -4.92 22.02
N ASN A 51 -19.36 -5.68 21.71
CA ASN A 51 -19.70 -6.04 20.36
C ASN A 51 -20.00 -4.82 19.49
N ASP A 52 -20.73 -3.84 20.03
CA ASP A 52 -21.05 -2.59 19.32
C ASP A 52 -19.78 -1.75 19.04
N ARG A 53 -18.84 -1.68 20.00
CA ARG A 53 -17.55 -1.00 19.81
C ARG A 53 -16.71 -1.72 18.74
N ALA A 54 -16.58 -3.03 18.85
CA ALA A 54 -15.83 -3.84 17.87
C ALA A 54 -16.45 -3.72 16.46
N ALA A 55 -17.78 -3.72 16.35
CA ALA A 55 -18.46 -3.54 15.07
C ALA A 55 -18.22 -2.15 14.49
N ARG A 56 -18.28 -1.08 15.31
CA ARG A 56 -17.96 0.29 14.87
C ARG A 56 -16.50 0.43 14.44
N GLN A 57 -15.56 -0.14 15.19
CA GLN A 57 -14.15 -0.11 14.85
C GLN A 57 -13.89 -0.85 13.52
N ALA A 58 -14.49 -2.02 13.34
CA ALA A 58 -14.40 -2.76 12.08
C ALA A 58 -14.98 -1.96 10.90
N LEU A 59 -16.12 -1.28 11.11
CA LEU A 59 -16.72 -0.43 10.08
C LEU A 59 -15.78 0.75 9.71
N VAL A 60 -15.23 1.43 10.71
CA VAL A 60 -14.23 2.50 10.49
C VAL A 60 -13.03 1.98 9.69
N GLY A 61 -12.51 0.81 10.06
CA GLY A 61 -11.39 0.17 9.35
C GLY A 61 -11.72 -0.17 7.89
N VAL A 62 -12.92 -0.70 7.63
CA VAL A 62 -13.38 -0.97 6.25
C VAL A 62 -13.49 0.32 5.45
N VAL A 63 -14.16 1.34 5.98
CA VAL A 63 -14.34 2.63 5.28
C VAL A 63 -13.00 3.31 5.05
N ALA A 64 -12.11 3.32 6.04
CA ALA A 64 -10.77 3.89 5.91
C ALA A 64 -9.96 3.18 4.82
N THR A 65 -9.98 1.83 4.78
CA THR A 65 -9.27 1.07 3.75
C THR A 65 -9.80 1.36 2.35
N LEU A 66 -11.11 1.35 2.17
CA LEU A 66 -11.73 1.65 0.88
C LEU A 66 -11.44 3.08 0.43
N ALA A 67 -11.52 4.06 1.33
CA ALA A 67 -11.15 5.44 1.03
C ALA A 67 -9.67 5.58 0.66
N GLY A 68 -8.76 4.91 1.39
CA GLY A 68 -7.33 4.89 1.07
C GLY A 68 -7.05 4.32 -0.32
N GLY A 69 -7.63 3.16 -0.66
CA GLY A 69 -7.51 2.55 -1.98
C GLY A 69 -8.11 3.43 -3.09
N THR A 70 -9.25 4.07 -2.82
CA THR A 70 -9.87 5.02 -3.75
C THR A 70 -8.96 6.22 -4.01
N PHE A 71 -8.33 6.78 -2.98
CA PHE A 71 -7.40 7.90 -3.14
C PHE A 71 -6.11 7.50 -3.87
N TRP A 72 -5.65 6.26 -3.73
CA TRP A 72 -4.53 5.76 -4.54
C TRP A 72 -4.91 5.72 -6.03
N GLY A 73 -6.07 5.15 -6.37
CA GLY A 73 -6.54 5.14 -7.75
C GLY A 73 -6.73 6.55 -8.32
N PHE A 74 -7.35 7.45 -7.56
CA PHE A 74 -7.52 8.86 -7.95
C PHE A 74 -6.17 9.58 -8.14
N SER A 75 -5.15 9.27 -7.34
CA SER A 75 -3.82 9.84 -7.54
C SER A 75 -3.18 9.42 -8.86
N GLY A 76 -3.47 8.20 -9.33
CA GLY A 76 -3.09 7.74 -10.67
C GLY A 76 -3.73 8.60 -11.77
N THR A 77 -5.02 8.92 -11.64
CA THR A 77 -5.73 9.83 -12.55
C THR A 77 -5.12 11.24 -12.54
N CYS A 78 -4.73 11.76 -11.36
CA CYS A 78 -4.01 13.03 -11.28
C CYS A 78 -2.65 12.97 -12.01
N ALA A 79 -1.95 11.83 -11.94
CA ALA A 79 -0.71 11.64 -12.69
C ALA A 79 -0.95 11.61 -14.19
N SER A 80 -1.97 10.88 -14.68
CA SER A 80 -2.38 10.91 -16.09
C SER A 80 -2.69 12.34 -16.54
N PHE A 81 -3.52 13.07 -15.79
CA PHE A 81 -3.84 14.46 -16.08
C PHE A 81 -2.60 15.35 -16.22
N LEU A 82 -1.63 15.19 -15.31
CA LEU A 82 -0.38 15.95 -15.33
C LEU A 82 0.46 15.61 -16.57
N PHE A 83 0.53 14.34 -16.99
CA PHE A 83 1.27 13.95 -18.19
C PHE A 83 0.59 14.35 -19.49
N GLU A 84 -0.75 14.40 -19.54
CA GLU A 84 -1.51 14.77 -20.73
C GLU A 84 -1.51 16.28 -20.99
N ASN A 85 -1.51 17.09 -19.93
CA ASN A 85 -1.69 18.55 -20.06
C ASN A 85 -0.40 19.35 -19.85
N TYR A 86 0.65 18.74 -19.28
CA TYR A 86 1.91 19.42 -18.99
C TYR A 86 3.08 18.56 -19.43
N ASP A 87 4.15 19.20 -19.90
CA ASP A 87 5.39 18.51 -20.24
C ASP A 87 6.22 18.23 -18.96
N ILE A 88 5.74 17.23 -18.19
CA ILE A 88 6.38 16.84 -16.94
C ILE A 88 7.25 15.61 -17.18
N ASP A 89 8.51 15.69 -16.76
CA ASP A 89 9.39 14.55 -16.73
C ASP A 89 8.97 13.54 -15.65
N THR A 90 8.91 12.25 -16.00
CA THR A 90 8.48 11.17 -15.08
C THR A 90 9.41 11.03 -13.89
N MET A 91 10.72 11.24 -14.09
CA MET A 91 11.71 11.21 -13.02
C MET A 91 11.51 12.36 -12.05
N TRP A 92 11.24 13.57 -12.60
CA TRP A 92 10.95 14.76 -11.80
C TRP A 92 9.72 14.53 -10.90
N LEU A 93 8.62 14.03 -11.48
CA LEU A 93 7.40 13.76 -10.74
C LEU A 93 7.60 12.70 -9.65
N THR A 94 8.34 11.63 -9.99
CA THR A 94 8.70 10.57 -9.03
C THR A 94 9.49 11.14 -7.85
N CYS A 95 10.51 11.95 -8.14
CA CYS A 95 11.37 12.56 -7.14
C CYS A 95 10.58 13.49 -6.22
N MET A 96 9.78 14.41 -6.78
CA MET A 96 8.97 15.35 -6.01
C MET A 96 7.95 14.65 -5.13
N ARG A 97 7.27 13.62 -5.67
CA ARG A 97 6.33 12.80 -4.90
C ARG A 97 7.01 12.13 -3.70
N GLN A 98 8.19 11.56 -3.90
CA GLN A 98 8.89 10.82 -2.84
C GLN A 98 9.46 11.74 -1.77
N ILE A 99 10.06 12.87 -2.15
CA ILE A 99 10.58 13.85 -1.19
C ILE A 99 9.46 14.42 -0.33
N LEU A 100 8.40 14.94 -0.94
CA LEU A 100 7.36 15.65 -0.20
C LEU A 100 6.51 14.68 0.65
N ALA A 101 6.13 13.52 0.10
CA ALA A 101 5.42 12.52 0.87
C ALA A 101 6.32 11.92 1.97
N GLY A 102 7.57 11.58 1.63
CA GLY A 102 8.53 11.05 2.60
C GLY A 102 8.84 12.03 3.73
N ALA A 103 9.03 13.33 3.41
CA ALA A 103 9.23 14.37 4.41
C ALA A 103 8.01 14.49 5.35
N THR A 104 6.79 14.47 4.79
CA THR A 104 5.56 14.51 5.57
C THR A 104 5.47 13.32 6.54
N PHE A 105 5.72 12.10 6.06
CA PHE A 105 5.78 10.92 6.92
C PHE A 105 6.88 11.01 7.97
N LEU A 106 8.08 11.48 7.59
CA LEU A 106 9.19 11.60 8.51
C LEU A 106 8.88 12.58 9.65
N VAL A 107 8.25 13.73 9.35
CA VAL A 107 7.80 14.68 10.37
C VAL A 107 6.81 14.01 11.32
N VAL A 108 5.80 13.30 10.81
CA VAL A 108 4.83 12.57 11.65
C VAL A 108 5.53 11.52 12.52
N VAL A 109 6.45 10.75 11.95
CA VAL A 109 7.20 9.71 12.68
C VAL A 109 8.10 10.33 13.77
N LEU A 110 8.77 11.45 13.49
CA LEU A 110 9.60 12.16 14.47
C LEU A 110 8.76 12.67 15.66
N MET A 111 7.50 13.07 15.40
CA MET A 111 6.59 13.52 16.45
C MET A 111 6.04 12.36 17.29
N LEU A 112 5.75 11.21 16.65
CA LEU A 112 5.06 10.08 17.29
C LEU A 112 6.01 9.06 17.91
N ASP A 113 7.08 8.66 17.19
CA ASP A 113 7.96 7.56 17.62
C ASP A 113 9.43 7.71 17.14
N ARG A 114 10.05 8.82 17.52
CA ARG A 114 11.46 9.09 17.16
C ARG A 114 12.44 8.02 17.61
N LYS A 115 12.15 7.32 18.73
CA LYS A 115 13.07 6.30 19.27
C LYS A 115 13.20 5.12 18.33
N ARG A 116 12.08 4.58 17.81
CA ARG A 116 12.11 3.48 16.84
C ARG A 116 12.75 3.89 15.52
N LEU A 117 12.53 5.12 15.05
CA LEU A 117 13.20 5.64 13.87
C LEU A 117 14.73 5.62 14.04
N PHE A 118 15.25 6.17 15.15
CA PHE A 118 16.70 6.15 15.41
C PHE A 118 17.25 4.72 15.53
N THR A 119 16.53 3.80 16.18
CA THR A 119 16.92 2.39 16.26
C THR A 119 16.99 1.74 14.87
N LEU A 120 16.03 2.02 13.97
CA LEU A 120 16.05 1.55 12.59
C LEU A 120 17.29 2.04 11.83
N LEU A 121 17.63 3.32 11.97
CA LEU A 121 18.76 3.94 11.27
C LEU A 121 20.13 3.54 11.84
N THR A 122 20.21 3.22 13.14
CA THR A 122 21.45 2.84 13.80
C THR A 122 21.76 1.35 13.76
N THR A 123 20.80 0.51 13.38
CA THR A 123 21.01 -0.95 13.28
C THR A 123 21.47 -1.31 11.85
N PRO A 124 22.74 -1.68 11.59
CA PRO A 124 23.29 -1.82 10.24
C PRO A 124 22.52 -2.81 9.35
N LYS A 125 22.07 -3.94 9.95
CA LYS A 125 21.26 -4.95 9.22
C LYS A 125 19.93 -4.38 8.75
N HIS A 126 19.24 -3.62 9.60
CA HIS A 126 17.93 -3.04 9.29
C HIS A 126 18.08 -1.85 8.34
N LEU A 127 19.14 -1.04 8.51
CA LEU A 127 19.49 0.04 7.59
C LEU A 127 19.75 -0.49 6.16
N LYS A 128 20.50 -1.61 6.01
CA LYS A 128 20.71 -2.25 4.71
C LYS A 128 19.38 -2.64 4.06
N THR A 129 18.49 -3.27 4.82
CA THR A 129 17.14 -3.65 4.33
C THR A 129 16.34 -2.41 3.92
N LEU A 130 16.41 -1.35 4.71
CA LEU A 130 15.75 -0.07 4.43
C LEU A 130 16.28 0.58 3.14
N LEU A 131 17.60 0.59 2.93
CA LEU A 131 18.22 1.13 1.71
C LEU A 131 17.84 0.29 0.46
N MET A 132 17.82 -1.03 0.59
CA MET A 132 17.33 -1.92 -0.47
C MET A 132 15.84 -1.63 -0.78
N LEU A 133 15.02 -1.44 0.24
CA LEU A 133 13.62 -1.07 0.09
C LEU A 133 13.49 0.29 -0.61
N ALA A 134 14.26 1.29 -0.19
CA ALA A 134 14.24 2.63 -0.80
C ALA A 134 14.59 2.59 -2.29
N ALA A 135 15.60 1.82 -2.68
CA ALA A 135 16.04 1.72 -4.08
C ALA A 135 15.11 0.84 -4.91
N PHE A 136 14.94 -0.43 -4.54
CA PHE A 136 14.27 -1.44 -5.37
C PHE A 136 12.77 -1.56 -5.11
N GLY A 137 12.31 -1.28 -3.91
CA GLY A 137 10.89 -1.27 -3.58
C GLY A 137 10.23 0.06 -3.89
N VAL A 138 10.76 1.17 -3.35
CA VAL A 138 10.07 2.45 -3.42
C VAL A 138 10.39 3.20 -4.71
N PHE A 139 11.67 3.51 -4.98
CA PHE A 139 12.03 4.28 -6.18
C PHE A 139 11.67 3.55 -7.46
N PHE A 140 12.13 2.31 -7.58
CA PHE A 140 11.91 1.50 -8.76
C PHE A 140 10.41 1.30 -9.05
N ASN A 141 9.63 0.93 -8.03
CA ASN A 141 8.19 0.79 -8.17
C ASN A 141 7.51 2.09 -8.61
N GLN A 142 7.77 3.19 -7.93
CA GLN A 142 7.11 4.47 -8.20
C GLN A 142 7.47 5.02 -9.58
N PHE A 143 8.74 4.92 -9.98
CA PHE A 143 9.18 5.39 -11.29
C PHE A 143 8.53 4.59 -12.42
N PHE A 144 8.62 3.26 -12.37
CA PHE A 144 8.05 2.43 -13.43
C PHE A 144 6.51 2.47 -13.44
N TYR A 145 5.87 2.63 -12.29
CA TYR A 145 4.43 2.85 -12.24
C TYR A 145 4.03 4.17 -12.93
N LEU A 146 4.65 5.28 -12.60
CA LEU A 146 4.37 6.57 -13.24
C LEU A 146 4.71 6.57 -14.73
N LEU A 147 5.78 5.86 -15.13
CA LEU A 147 6.11 5.68 -16.53
C LEU A 147 5.06 4.83 -17.26
N ALA A 148 4.54 3.77 -16.62
CA ALA A 148 3.44 2.99 -17.17
C ALA A 148 2.15 3.83 -17.31
N VAL A 149 1.84 4.69 -16.33
CA VAL A 149 0.72 5.65 -16.40
C VAL A 149 0.90 6.59 -17.59
N ARG A 150 2.11 7.11 -17.80
CA ARG A 150 2.42 8.00 -18.93
C ARG A 150 2.28 7.32 -20.29
N LEU A 151 2.68 6.05 -20.40
CA LEU A 151 2.64 5.28 -21.65
C LEU A 151 1.28 4.64 -21.95
N THR A 152 0.43 4.53 -20.94
CA THR A 152 -0.92 3.93 -21.06
C THR A 152 -1.98 4.85 -20.47
N ASN A 153 -2.44 4.54 -19.29
CA ASN A 153 -3.30 5.36 -18.43
C ASN A 153 -3.28 4.78 -17.00
N ALA A 154 -3.86 5.52 -16.03
CA ALA A 154 -3.85 5.12 -14.62
C ALA A 154 -4.53 3.77 -14.39
N GLY A 155 -5.66 3.49 -15.02
CA GLY A 155 -6.39 2.23 -14.89
C GLY A 155 -5.56 1.03 -15.36
N THR A 156 -5.02 1.12 -16.57
CA THR A 156 -4.17 0.08 -17.17
C THR A 156 -2.89 -0.17 -16.35
N ALA A 157 -2.18 0.89 -15.98
CA ALA A 157 -0.96 0.79 -15.19
C ALA A 157 -1.20 0.10 -13.85
N THR A 158 -2.30 0.43 -13.16
CA THR A 158 -2.66 -0.14 -11.86
C THR A 158 -3.04 -1.62 -11.99
N VAL A 159 -3.76 -2.00 -13.04
CA VAL A 159 -4.09 -3.43 -13.27
C VAL A 159 -2.83 -4.24 -13.61
N LEU A 160 -1.92 -3.72 -14.44
CA LEU A 160 -0.64 -4.39 -14.72
C LEU A 160 0.18 -4.57 -13.43
N GLN A 161 0.18 -3.57 -12.56
CA GLN A 161 0.86 -3.64 -11.27
C GLN A 161 0.26 -4.71 -10.34
N CYS A 162 -1.04 -5.05 -10.44
CA CYS A 162 -1.66 -6.12 -9.65
C CYS A 162 -1.00 -7.49 -9.88
N LEU A 163 -0.25 -7.70 -10.97
CA LEU A 163 0.56 -8.90 -11.16
C LEU A 163 1.66 -9.08 -10.10
N GLN A 164 1.96 -8.06 -9.29
CA GLN A 164 2.79 -8.21 -8.09
C GLN A 164 2.32 -9.36 -7.20
N LEU A 165 0.99 -9.60 -7.10
CA LEU A 165 0.42 -10.66 -6.28
C LEU A 165 0.89 -12.05 -6.73
N VAL A 166 1.07 -12.23 -8.06
CA VAL A 166 1.62 -13.45 -8.65
C VAL A 166 3.07 -13.65 -8.23
N LEU A 167 3.86 -12.57 -8.29
CA LEU A 167 5.29 -12.61 -7.93
C LEU A 167 5.47 -12.86 -6.43
N ILE A 168 4.67 -12.20 -5.58
CA ILE A 168 4.68 -12.41 -4.13
C ILE A 168 4.28 -13.85 -3.79
N MET A 169 3.25 -14.38 -4.46
CA MET A 169 2.83 -15.77 -4.26
C MET A 169 3.90 -16.76 -4.69
N ALA A 170 4.51 -16.57 -5.87
CA ALA A 170 5.61 -17.41 -6.34
C ALA A 170 6.79 -17.39 -5.36
N TYR A 171 7.19 -16.22 -4.90
CA TYR A 171 8.22 -16.06 -3.86
C TYR A 171 7.85 -16.81 -2.57
N THR A 172 6.63 -16.67 -2.09
CA THR A 172 6.15 -17.32 -0.86
C THR A 172 6.15 -18.84 -1.04
N CYS A 173 5.65 -19.35 -2.16
CA CYS A 173 5.63 -20.78 -2.44
C CYS A 173 7.03 -21.38 -2.48
N VAL A 174 8.00 -20.69 -3.10
CA VAL A 174 9.40 -21.14 -3.16
C VAL A 174 10.05 -21.09 -1.77
N THR A 175 9.86 -19.99 -1.03
CA THR A 175 10.50 -19.79 0.29
C THR A 175 9.96 -20.76 1.33
N VAL A 176 8.64 -20.99 1.35
CA VAL A 176 7.99 -21.92 2.29
C VAL A 176 7.97 -23.37 1.76
N ARG A 177 8.47 -23.59 0.52
CA ARG A 177 8.48 -24.91 -0.15
C ARG A 177 7.12 -25.58 -0.19
N ARG A 178 6.07 -24.81 -0.53
CA ARG A 178 4.69 -25.31 -0.66
C ARG A 178 4.14 -25.02 -2.06
N LEU A 179 3.15 -25.82 -2.46
CA LEU A 179 2.38 -25.53 -3.67
C LEU A 179 1.29 -24.47 -3.40
N PRO A 180 0.90 -23.69 -4.43
CA PRO A 180 -0.20 -22.74 -4.32
C PRO A 180 -1.50 -23.45 -3.91
N ARG A 181 -2.28 -22.81 -3.05
CA ARG A 181 -3.62 -23.31 -2.70
C ARG A 181 -4.58 -23.05 -3.86
N ARG A 182 -5.67 -23.84 -3.96
CA ARG A 182 -6.68 -23.67 -5.03
C ARG A 182 -7.21 -22.23 -5.14
N ARG A 183 -7.39 -21.55 -4.02
CA ARG A 183 -7.83 -20.13 -3.99
C ARG A 183 -6.76 -19.18 -4.53
N GLU A 184 -5.50 -19.43 -4.23
CA GLU A 184 -4.35 -18.67 -4.74
C GLU A 184 -4.21 -18.87 -6.25
N LEU A 185 -4.41 -20.11 -6.73
CA LEU A 185 -4.40 -20.41 -8.15
C LEU A 185 -5.55 -19.73 -8.90
N ALA A 186 -6.75 -19.71 -8.32
CA ALA A 186 -7.88 -18.98 -8.89
C ALA A 186 -7.60 -17.47 -8.98
N GLY A 187 -7.03 -16.87 -7.94
CA GLY A 187 -6.61 -15.47 -7.97
C GLY A 187 -5.55 -15.17 -9.03
N LEU A 188 -4.59 -16.09 -9.22
CA LEU A 188 -3.58 -16.03 -10.26
C LEU A 188 -4.21 -16.02 -11.67
N LEU A 189 -5.12 -16.96 -11.93
CA LEU A 189 -5.80 -17.06 -13.23
C LEU A 189 -6.63 -15.81 -13.51
N LEU A 190 -7.32 -15.28 -12.50
CA LEU A 190 -8.08 -14.02 -12.63
C LEU A 190 -7.18 -12.82 -12.89
N ALA A 191 -6.02 -12.72 -12.22
CA ALA A 191 -5.06 -11.64 -12.43
C ALA A 191 -4.47 -11.70 -13.84
N PHE A 192 -4.04 -12.88 -14.31
CA PHE A 192 -3.56 -13.05 -15.68
C PHE A 192 -4.66 -12.79 -16.71
N GLY A 193 -5.86 -13.32 -16.49
CA GLY A 193 -7.00 -13.11 -17.39
C GLY A 193 -7.37 -11.65 -17.50
N GLY A 194 -7.43 -10.92 -16.37
CA GLY A 194 -7.68 -9.47 -16.36
C GLY A 194 -6.60 -8.68 -17.10
N THR A 195 -5.32 -8.99 -16.83
CA THR A 195 -4.20 -8.37 -17.52
C THR A 195 -4.23 -8.66 -19.03
N TYR A 196 -4.53 -9.90 -19.41
CA TYR A 196 -4.64 -10.30 -20.82
C TYR A 196 -5.76 -9.54 -21.53
N LEU A 197 -6.95 -9.44 -20.93
CA LEU A 197 -8.09 -8.70 -21.49
C LEU A 197 -7.76 -7.21 -21.70
N ILE A 198 -7.05 -6.60 -20.74
CA ILE A 198 -6.64 -5.19 -20.85
C ILE A 198 -5.55 -5.04 -21.91
N ALA A 199 -4.56 -5.94 -21.94
CA ALA A 199 -3.46 -5.86 -22.90
C ALA A 199 -3.93 -6.02 -24.35
N THR A 200 -4.96 -6.83 -24.59
CA THR A 200 -5.47 -7.14 -25.93
C THR A 200 -6.76 -6.40 -26.29
N GLY A 201 -7.39 -5.71 -25.33
CA GLY A 201 -8.73 -5.12 -25.56
C GLY A 201 -9.81 -6.16 -25.86
N GLY A 202 -9.54 -7.45 -25.55
CA GLY A 202 -10.41 -8.59 -25.87
C GLY A 202 -10.14 -9.26 -27.22
N ASP A 203 -9.26 -8.71 -28.06
CA ASP A 203 -8.85 -9.31 -29.34
C ASP A 203 -7.44 -9.96 -29.18
N PRO A 204 -7.34 -11.30 -29.20
CA PRO A 204 -6.07 -11.99 -29.00
C PRO A 204 -5.04 -11.78 -30.11
N THR A 205 -5.44 -11.20 -31.23
CA THR A 205 -4.57 -11.04 -32.41
C THR A 205 -3.78 -9.73 -32.40
N GLN A 206 -4.10 -8.81 -31.49
CA GLN A 206 -3.46 -7.49 -31.43
C GLN A 206 -3.30 -7.01 -29.97
N LEU A 207 -2.34 -6.09 -29.77
CA LEU A 207 -2.18 -5.39 -28.50
C LEU A 207 -2.98 -4.09 -28.54
N ALA A 208 -3.86 -3.90 -27.57
CA ALA A 208 -4.63 -2.66 -27.39
C ALA A 208 -3.82 -1.55 -26.72
N ILE A 209 -2.70 -1.93 -26.07
CA ILE A 209 -1.78 -0.99 -25.40
C ILE A 209 -0.41 -1.04 -26.05
N PRO A 210 0.39 0.06 -25.99
CA PRO A 210 1.76 0.06 -26.53
C PRO A 210 2.60 -1.05 -25.89
N PRO A 211 3.43 -1.79 -26.66
CA PRO A 211 4.31 -2.83 -26.11
C PRO A 211 5.25 -2.32 -25.01
N GLU A 212 5.74 -1.08 -25.16
CA GLU A 212 6.57 -0.44 -24.14
C GLU A 212 5.76 -0.23 -22.83
N GLY A 213 4.51 0.19 -22.93
CA GLY A 213 3.62 0.37 -21.79
C GLY A 213 3.37 -0.95 -21.04
N LEU A 214 3.16 -2.05 -21.79
CA LEU A 214 3.04 -3.38 -21.21
C LEU A 214 4.32 -3.81 -20.49
N ALA A 215 5.48 -3.67 -21.14
CA ALA A 215 6.76 -4.04 -20.55
C ALA A 215 7.06 -3.25 -19.27
N VAL A 216 6.87 -1.94 -19.32
CA VAL A 216 7.08 -1.03 -18.17
C VAL A 216 6.12 -1.35 -17.02
N GLY A 217 4.84 -1.65 -17.32
CA GLY A 217 3.86 -2.06 -16.31
C GLY A 217 4.22 -3.39 -15.62
N LEU A 218 4.75 -4.35 -16.37
CA LEU A 218 5.27 -5.61 -15.81
C LEU A 218 6.51 -5.37 -14.92
N ILE A 219 7.39 -4.45 -15.31
CA ILE A 219 8.54 -4.04 -14.50
C ILE A 219 8.06 -3.35 -13.21
N ALA A 220 7.02 -2.50 -13.29
CA ALA A 220 6.40 -1.90 -12.11
C ALA A 220 5.86 -2.95 -11.13
N ALA A 221 5.25 -4.04 -11.65
CA ALA A 221 4.79 -5.15 -10.82
C ALA A 221 5.94 -5.83 -10.05
N VAL A 222 7.13 -5.96 -10.66
CA VAL A 222 8.33 -6.46 -9.96
C VAL A 222 8.73 -5.51 -8.83
N GLY A 223 8.74 -4.20 -9.07
CA GLY A 223 9.03 -3.19 -8.06
C GLY A 223 8.04 -3.25 -6.89
N ALA A 224 6.75 -3.39 -7.19
CA ALA A 224 5.70 -3.52 -6.19
C ALA A 224 5.83 -4.82 -5.36
N ALA A 225 6.23 -5.92 -5.98
CA ALA A 225 6.56 -7.16 -5.28
C ALA A 225 7.77 -6.97 -4.34
N CYS A 226 8.83 -6.29 -4.81
CA CYS A 226 9.98 -5.93 -3.99
C CYS A 226 9.59 -5.06 -2.78
N MET A 227 8.70 -4.07 -3.00
CA MET A 227 8.18 -3.22 -1.93
C MET A 227 7.44 -4.01 -0.84
N SER A 228 6.81 -5.12 -1.20
CA SER A 228 6.10 -6.00 -0.27
C SER A 228 7.02 -7.02 0.41
N ILE A 229 8.01 -7.56 -0.32
CA ILE A 229 8.85 -8.68 0.15
C ILE A 229 10.04 -8.19 0.99
N ILE A 230 10.74 -7.14 0.53
CA ILE A 230 11.98 -6.67 1.17
C ILE A 230 11.78 -6.31 2.64
N PRO A 231 10.72 -5.54 3.03
CA PRO A 231 10.60 -5.07 4.40
C PRO A 231 9.99 -6.09 5.38
N THR A 232 9.65 -7.32 4.96
CA THR A 232 8.95 -8.30 5.80
C THR A 232 9.62 -8.55 7.14
N GLY A 233 10.95 -8.50 7.20
CA GLY A 233 11.70 -8.70 8.43
C GLY A 233 11.75 -7.50 9.39
N ILE A 234 11.49 -6.28 8.89
CA ILE A 234 11.58 -5.05 9.70
C ILE A 234 10.22 -4.41 9.98
N LEU A 235 9.20 -4.72 9.16
CA LEU A 235 7.83 -4.21 9.35
C LEU A 235 7.23 -4.54 10.73
N PRO A 236 7.32 -5.79 11.26
CA PRO A 236 6.76 -6.12 12.56
C PRO A 236 7.46 -5.39 13.72
N ILE A 237 8.73 -5.02 13.54
CA ILE A 237 9.56 -4.38 14.57
C ILE A 237 9.27 -2.88 14.67
N TYR A 238 9.20 -2.21 13.50
CA TYR A 238 9.16 -0.73 13.42
C TYR A 238 7.82 -0.17 12.99
N GLY A 239 6.95 -1.00 12.41
CA GLY A 239 5.68 -0.57 11.85
C GLY A 239 5.81 0.01 10.44
N SER A 240 4.70 -0.04 9.69
CA SER A 240 4.67 0.33 8.28
C SER A 240 4.96 1.82 8.03
N SER A 241 4.43 2.72 8.85
CA SER A 241 4.63 4.17 8.70
C SER A 241 6.10 4.57 8.80
N ILE A 242 6.83 4.01 9.77
CA ILE A 242 8.26 4.31 9.97
C ILE A 242 9.08 3.76 8.80
N VAL A 243 8.87 2.49 8.44
CA VAL A 243 9.65 1.82 7.41
C VAL A 243 9.39 2.45 6.04
N THR A 244 8.12 2.57 5.64
CA THR A 244 7.75 3.10 4.31
C THR A 244 8.05 4.59 4.19
N GLY A 245 7.69 5.39 5.20
CA GLY A 245 7.95 6.84 5.18
C GLY A 245 9.43 7.17 5.12
N THR A 246 10.26 6.46 5.91
CA THR A 246 11.72 6.66 5.88
C THR A 246 12.33 6.18 4.57
N ALA A 247 11.86 5.05 4.01
CA ALA A 247 12.31 4.56 2.70
C ALA A 247 11.94 5.55 1.58
N MET A 248 10.73 6.12 1.60
CA MET A 248 10.32 7.16 0.64
C MET A 248 11.19 8.41 0.75
N PHE A 249 11.48 8.88 1.95
CA PHE A 249 12.32 10.05 2.16
C PHE A 249 13.76 9.83 1.68
N ILE A 250 14.36 8.69 2.03
CA ILE A 250 15.71 8.33 1.57
C ILE A 250 15.73 8.23 0.03
N SER A 251 14.73 7.56 -0.55
CA SER A 251 14.59 7.43 -2.00
C SER A 251 14.46 8.80 -2.68
N GLY A 252 13.65 9.69 -2.12
CA GLY A 252 13.46 11.05 -2.61
C GLY A 252 14.76 11.88 -2.54
N ILE A 253 15.50 11.83 -1.43
CA ILE A 253 16.79 12.54 -1.31
C ILE A 253 17.81 11.99 -2.31
N VAL A 254 17.97 10.67 -2.37
CA VAL A 254 18.94 10.04 -3.29
C VAL A 254 18.60 10.39 -4.73
N SER A 255 17.35 10.27 -5.14
CA SER A 255 16.94 10.64 -6.50
C SER A 255 17.13 12.13 -6.80
N SER A 256 16.92 13.03 -5.82
CA SER A 256 17.11 14.46 -6.02
C SER A 256 18.56 14.87 -6.26
N ILE A 257 19.53 14.11 -5.74
CA ILE A 257 20.95 14.38 -6.00
C ILE A 257 21.26 14.19 -7.50
N PHE A 258 20.66 13.18 -8.14
CA PHE A 258 20.88 12.89 -9.55
C PHE A 258 19.98 13.71 -10.48
N ILE A 259 18.74 13.93 -10.11
CA ILE A 259 17.72 14.56 -10.97
C ILE A 259 17.76 16.08 -10.84
N GLN A 260 18.19 16.61 -9.68
CA GLN A 260 18.21 18.05 -9.36
C GLN A 260 16.88 18.74 -9.73
N PRO A 261 15.76 18.35 -9.11
CA PRO A 261 14.42 18.76 -9.53
C PRO A 261 14.18 20.26 -9.48
N TRP A 262 15.06 21.01 -8.79
CA TRP A 262 15.04 22.48 -8.71
C TRP A 262 15.58 23.18 -9.98
N ASN A 263 16.35 22.47 -10.83
CA ASN A 263 16.92 23.05 -12.06
C ASN A 263 15.91 23.05 -13.22
N ASN A 264 15.02 22.07 -13.27
CA ASN A 264 14.05 21.88 -14.34
C ASN A 264 12.63 21.79 -13.78
N VAL A 265 12.15 22.87 -13.15
CA VAL A 265 10.76 22.90 -12.64
C VAL A 265 9.82 23.06 -13.82
N PRO A 266 8.85 22.14 -14.03
CA PRO A 266 7.89 22.27 -15.12
C PRO A 266 7.03 23.52 -14.95
N ALA A 267 6.64 24.11 -16.08
CA ALA A 267 5.75 25.27 -16.08
C ALA A 267 4.31 24.81 -15.78
N LEU A 268 3.93 24.84 -14.52
CA LEU A 268 2.60 24.49 -14.04
C LEU A 268 1.81 25.76 -13.72
N ASP A 269 0.56 25.80 -14.16
CA ASP A 269 -0.42 26.77 -13.69
C ASP A 269 -1.02 26.40 -12.33
N GLY A 270 -2.02 27.14 -11.85
CA GLY A 270 -2.68 26.87 -10.58
C GLY A 270 -3.36 25.48 -10.52
N VAL A 271 -3.87 24.99 -11.66
CA VAL A 271 -4.51 23.68 -11.76
C VAL A 271 -3.47 22.56 -11.71
N GLY A 272 -2.37 22.73 -12.44
CA GLY A 272 -1.26 21.77 -12.43
C GLY A 272 -0.62 21.64 -11.05
N TRP A 273 -0.37 22.74 -10.34
CA TRP A 273 0.09 22.70 -8.95
C TRP A 273 -0.93 22.06 -8.02
N GLY A 274 -2.23 22.35 -8.20
CA GLY A 274 -3.32 21.70 -7.46
C GLY A 274 -3.33 20.20 -7.65
N ALA A 275 -3.25 19.71 -8.88
CA ALA A 275 -3.20 18.29 -9.20
C ALA A 275 -1.96 17.60 -8.59
N LEU A 276 -0.79 18.25 -8.63
CA LEU A 276 0.44 17.75 -8.02
C LEU A 276 0.30 17.63 -6.49
N LEU A 277 -0.26 18.64 -5.83
CA LEU A 277 -0.46 18.61 -4.38
C LEU A 277 -1.47 17.53 -3.98
N VAL A 278 -2.57 17.37 -4.73
CA VAL A 278 -3.54 16.29 -4.51
C VAL A 278 -2.87 14.93 -4.69
N LEU A 279 -2.11 14.73 -5.76
CA LEU A 279 -1.36 13.49 -6.00
C LEU A 279 -0.44 13.14 -4.83
N ILE A 280 0.27 14.14 -4.26
CA ILE A 280 1.23 13.91 -3.18
C ILE A 280 0.51 13.75 -1.83
N PHE A 281 -0.30 14.72 -1.43
CA PHE A 281 -0.86 14.74 -0.07
C PHE A 281 -2.09 13.83 0.07
N VAL A 282 -3.00 13.82 -0.90
CA VAL A 282 -4.17 12.93 -0.86
C VAL A 282 -3.77 11.53 -1.29
N GLY A 283 -3.13 11.40 -2.44
CA GLY A 283 -2.78 10.10 -3.03
C GLY A 283 -1.60 9.38 -2.38
N SER A 284 -0.75 10.05 -1.61
CA SER A 284 0.32 9.38 -0.89
C SER A 284 0.11 9.47 0.62
N CYS A 285 0.06 10.68 1.22
CA CYS A 285 0.03 10.78 2.68
C CYS A 285 -1.31 10.34 3.27
N LEU A 286 -2.43 10.89 2.82
CA LEU A 286 -3.74 10.59 3.36
C LEU A 286 -4.17 9.15 3.02
N ALA A 287 -3.95 8.71 1.78
CA ALA A 287 -4.26 7.34 1.35
C ALA A 287 -3.54 6.30 2.21
N TYR A 288 -2.23 6.47 2.45
CA TYR A 288 -1.48 5.60 3.34
C TYR A 288 -1.99 5.66 4.79
N ALA A 289 -2.25 6.85 5.33
CA ALA A 289 -2.75 6.98 6.69
C ALA A 289 -4.07 6.23 6.89
N LEU A 290 -5.01 6.38 5.95
CA LEU A 290 -6.29 5.68 5.97
C LEU A 290 -6.14 4.17 5.80
N TYR A 291 -5.28 3.73 4.88
CA TYR A 291 -5.01 2.31 4.68
C TYR A 291 -4.40 1.67 5.93
N LEU A 292 -3.44 2.34 6.57
CA LEU A 292 -2.81 1.86 7.81
C LEU A 292 -3.80 1.84 8.99
N GLN A 293 -4.72 2.81 9.07
CA GLN A 293 -5.83 2.76 10.02
C GLN A 293 -6.69 1.52 9.78
N GLY A 294 -7.02 1.24 8.52
CA GLY A 294 -7.74 0.01 8.14
C GLY A 294 -6.99 -1.25 8.56
N VAL A 295 -5.67 -1.32 8.29
CA VAL A 295 -4.83 -2.46 8.72
C VAL A 295 -4.86 -2.64 10.23
N LYS A 296 -4.83 -1.56 11.00
CA LYS A 296 -4.94 -1.58 12.45
C LYS A 296 -6.29 -2.15 12.91
N ASP A 297 -7.40 -1.70 12.30
CA ASP A 297 -8.75 -1.99 12.78
C ASP A 297 -9.31 -3.35 12.31
N ILE A 298 -8.97 -3.79 11.09
CA ILE A 298 -9.51 -5.02 10.48
C ILE A 298 -8.46 -6.08 10.12
N GLY A 299 -7.18 -5.77 10.35
CA GLY A 299 -6.05 -6.64 10.05
C GLY A 299 -5.55 -6.54 8.60
N SER A 300 -4.30 -6.91 8.37
CA SER A 300 -3.60 -6.74 7.09
C SER A 300 -4.27 -7.50 5.92
N VAL A 301 -4.73 -8.73 6.16
CA VAL A 301 -5.34 -9.57 5.11
C VAL A 301 -6.65 -8.95 4.59
N ARG A 302 -7.53 -8.50 5.49
CA ARG A 302 -8.79 -7.86 5.07
C ARG A 302 -8.54 -6.51 4.42
N ALA A 303 -7.60 -5.72 4.95
CA ALA A 303 -7.23 -4.45 4.38
C ALA A 303 -6.63 -4.60 2.97
N SER A 304 -5.76 -5.59 2.73
CA SER A 304 -5.20 -5.82 1.39
C SER A 304 -6.25 -6.25 0.37
N LEU A 305 -7.22 -7.08 0.78
CA LEU A 305 -8.34 -7.44 -0.09
C LEU A 305 -9.24 -6.24 -0.44
N LEU A 306 -9.52 -5.37 0.53
CA LEU A 306 -10.31 -4.15 0.28
C LEU A 306 -9.51 -3.11 -0.51
N GLY A 307 -8.18 -3.08 -0.38
CA GLY A 307 -7.28 -2.23 -1.15
C GLY A 307 -7.33 -2.49 -2.66
N THR A 308 -7.81 -3.66 -3.10
CA THR A 308 -8.04 -3.94 -4.53
C THR A 308 -9.14 -3.07 -5.18
N VAL A 309 -9.77 -2.18 -4.43
CA VAL A 309 -10.61 -1.10 -4.99
C VAL A 309 -9.78 -0.09 -5.81
N GLU A 310 -8.48 0.00 -5.59
CA GLU A 310 -7.58 0.93 -6.28
C GLU A 310 -7.69 0.86 -7.82
N PRO A 311 -7.55 -0.29 -8.50
CA PRO A 311 -7.71 -0.39 -9.95
C PRO A 311 -9.09 0.07 -10.44
N VAL A 312 -10.14 -0.29 -9.69
CA VAL A 312 -11.52 0.11 -10.00
C VAL A 312 -11.66 1.63 -9.91
N SER A 313 -11.14 2.22 -8.83
CA SER A 313 -11.13 3.66 -8.64
C SER A 313 -10.33 4.38 -9.73
N ALA A 314 -9.12 3.89 -10.07
CA ALA A 314 -8.30 4.47 -11.12
C ALA A 314 -9.03 4.49 -12.47
N THR A 315 -9.66 3.37 -12.84
CA THR A 315 -10.43 3.28 -14.09
C THR A 315 -11.63 4.21 -14.09
N VAL A 316 -12.45 4.20 -13.02
CA VAL A 316 -13.64 5.04 -12.92
C VAL A 316 -13.28 6.52 -12.92
N THR A 317 -12.26 6.93 -12.16
CA THR A 317 -11.85 8.34 -12.11
C THR A 317 -11.19 8.79 -13.42
N SER A 318 -10.40 7.95 -14.10
CA SER A 318 -9.88 8.27 -15.44
C SER A 318 -11.01 8.46 -16.46
N ALA A 319 -11.98 7.56 -16.48
CA ALA A 319 -13.14 7.69 -17.37
C ALA A 319 -13.97 8.97 -17.09
N LEU A 320 -14.16 9.33 -15.82
CA LEU A 320 -14.96 10.50 -15.43
C LEU A 320 -14.25 11.84 -15.67
N PHE A 321 -12.94 11.92 -15.41
CA PHE A 321 -12.20 13.18 -15.46
C PHE A 321 -11.38 13.37 -16.74
N LEU A 322 -10.95 12.28 -17.38
CA LEU A 322 -10.10 12.34 -18.58
C LEU A 322 -10.82 11.80 -19.84
N GLY A 323 -11.93 11.08 -19.68
CA GLY A 323 -12.67 10.48 -20.81
C GLY A 323 -11.97 9.27 -21.43
N THR A 324 -11.01 8.63 -20.67
CA THR A 324 -10.17 7.51 -21.15
C THR A 324 -10.61 6.18 -20.56
#